data_a50a6a117c28b3a228d4da5866176e4d
#
_entry.id   a50a6a117c28b3a228d4da5866176e4d
#
_cell.length_a   1.000
_cell.length_b   1.000
_cell.length_c   1.000
_cell.angle_alpha   90.00
_cell.angle_beta   90.00
_cell.angle_gamma   90.00
#
_symmetry.space_group_name_H-M   'P 1'
#
loop_
_entity.id
_entity.type
_entity.pdbx_description
1 polymer ?
#
loop_
_entity_poly.entity_id
_entity_poly.type
_entity_poly.pdbx_seq_one_letter_code
_entity_poly.pdbx_strand_id
1 'polypeptide(L)'
;PNAASMLDILDRSQTTGFAVNFTADVDIVKQMLTARFLFGYNNENSERSIYIPSDVYFDQKRLSRGNITRNERYNTTLEGTINFNKDFSSAFGMDAVVGMGRYLNKYTGLSVGYNKINDVIGNDNIGAAEGDIMPGSSHAEDEKRSQFARATFRFFDRYIISGSLRRDGT
;
A
#
# COMPACT_ATOMS: atom_id res chain seq x y z
N PRO A 1 -0.91 36.28 -17.08
CA PRO A 1 -0.99 35.93 -15.61
C PRO A 1 0.00 36.78 -14.84
N ASN A 2 -0.44 37.33 -13.73
CA ASN A 2 0.46 38.00 -12.78
C ASN A 2 1.17 36.90 -11.97
N ALA A 3 2.51 36.81 -12.11
CA ALA A 3 3.29 35.80 -11.39
C ALA A 3 3.13 35.92 -9.84
N ALA A 4 2.84 37.12 -9.34
CA ALA A 4 2.61 37.34 -7.92
C ALA A 4 1.32 36.66 -7.41
N SER A 5 0.23 36.64 -8.21
CA SER A 5 -1.02 36.00 -7.79
C SER A 5 -0.91 34.47 -7.68
N MET A 6 0.11 33.85 -8.28
CA MET A 6 0.35 32.42 -8.13
C MET A 6 0.79 32.05 -6.70
N LEU A 7 1.28 33.02 -5.92
CA LEU A 7 1.65 32.80 -4.52
C LEU A 7 0.41 32.66 -3.61
N ASP A 8 -0.77 33.07 -4.09
CA ASP A 8 -2.01 32.98 -3.34
C ASP A 8 -2.70 31.62 -3.51
N ILE A 9 -2.14 30.74 -4.35
CA ILE A 9 -2.60 29.34 -4.46
C ILE A 9 -2.28 28.61 -3.16
N LEU A 10 -3.31 28.06 -2.54
CA LEU A 10 -3.16 27.21 -1.35
C LEU A 10 -3.15 25.74 -1.79
N ASP A 11 -2.04 25.06 -1.56
CA ASP A 11 -1.91 23.62 -1.78
C ASP A 11 -1.37 22.97 -0.49
N ARG A 12 -2.23 22.23 0.17
CA ARG A 12 -1.90 21.55 1.43
C ARG A 12 -2.05 20.04 1.22
N SER A 13 -1.04 19.29 1.61
CA SER A 13 -1.08 17.84 1.61
C SER A 13 -0.64 17.32 2.97
N GLN A 14 -1.41 16.39 3.50
CA GLN A 14 -1.12 15.70 4.74
C GLN A 14 -1.26 14.19 4.52
N THR A 15 -0.27 13.44 4.96
CA THR A 15 -0.31 11.98 4.94
C THR A 15 -0.04 11.48 6.35
N THR A 16 -0.90 10.60 6.84
CA THR A 16 -0.76 9.93 8.12
C THR A 16 -0.74 8.43 7.86
N GLY A 17 0.26 7.75 8.39
CA GLY A 17 0.42 6.30 8.22
C GLY A 17 0.64 5.58 9.53
N PHE A 18 0.13 4.37 9.62
CA PHE A 18 0.38 3.44 10.70
C PHE A 18 0.78 2.09 10.11
N ALA A 19 1.90 1.55 10.57
CA ALA A 19 2.38 0.24 10.15
C ALA A 19 2.74 -0.61 11.37
N VAL A 20 2.35 -1.87 11.33
CA VAL A 20 2.76 -2.88 12.30
C VAL A 20 3.18 -4.14 11.57
N ASN A 21 4.29 -4.72 12.02
CA ASN A 21 4.77 -6.01 11.55
C ASN A 21 5.03 -6.89 12.77
N PHE A 22 4.55 -8.10 12.71
CA PHE A 22 4.77 -9.12 13.71
C PHE A 22 5.33 -10.36 13.04
N THR A 23 6.42 -10.91 13.58
CA THR A 23 7.01 -12.16 13.13
C THR A 23 7.19 -13.07 14.33
N ALA A 24 6.78 -14.32 14.20
CA ALA A 24 6.97 -15.34 15.19
C ALA A 24 7.68 -16.55 14.55
N ASP A 25 8.78 -16.98 15.18
CA ASP A 25 9.50 -18.19 14.83
C ASP A 25 9.34 -19.19 15.96
N VAL A 26 8.93 -20.42 15.62
CA VAL A 26 8.72 -21.50 16.55
C VAL A 26 9.52 -22.73 16.12
N ASP A 27 10.47 -23.14 16.92
CA ASP A 27 11.17 -24.40 16.71
C ASP A 27 10.28 -25.56 17.15
N ILE A 28 9.68 -26.24 16.19
CA ILE A 28 8.86 -27.44 16.43
C ILE A 28 9.77 -28.59 16.84
N VAL A 29 10.89 -28.73 16.11
CA VAL A 29 11.97 -29.66 16.46
C VAL A 29 13.28 -28.88 16.35
N LYS A 30 13.99 -28.72 17.44
CA LYS A 30 15.24 -27.96 17.49
C LYS A 30 16.18 -28.35 16.35
N GLN A 31 16.74 -27.34 15.68
CA GLN A 31 17.71 -27.49 14.59
C GLN A 31 17.23 -28.26 13.37
N MET A 32 15.95 -28.67 13.32
CA MET A 32 15.43 -29.46 12.21
C MET A 32 14.16 -28.89 11.59
N LEU A 33 13.20 -28.45 12.39
CA LEU A 33 11.91 -28.01 11.89
C LEU A 33 11.47 -26.70 12.57
N THR A 34 11.38 -25.64 11.81
CA THR A 34 10.96 -24.32 12.29
C THR A 34 9.74 -23.84 11.52
N ALA A 35 8.71 -23.41 12.24
CA ALA A 35 7.59 -22.69 11.65
C ALA A 35 7.80 -21.18 11.84
N ARG A 36 7.57 -20.41 10.79
CA ARG A 36 7.56 -18.95 10.82
C ARG A 36 6.20 -18.42 10.41
N PHE A 37 5.70 -17.49 11.18
CA PHE A 37 4.50 -16.74 10.88
C PHE A 37 4.86 -15.25 10.78
N LEU A 38 4.33 -14.57 9.73
CA LEU A 38 4.46 -13.13 9.54
C LEU A 38 3.07 -12.52 9.36
N PHE A 39 2.81 -11.47 10.12
CA PHE A 39 1.66 -10.58 9.95
C PHE A 39 2.18 -9.18 9.71
N GLY A 40 1.72 -8.55 8.64
CA GLY A 40 1.96 -7.15 8.33
C GLY A 40 0.64 -6.42 8.12
N TYR A 41 0.53 -5.24 8.70
CA TYR A 41 -0.58 -4.33 8.46
C TYR A 41 -0.04 -2.93 8.26
N ASN A 42 -0.47 -2.27 7.18
CA ASN A 42 -0.17 -0.88 6.89
C ASN A 42 -1.46 -0.16 6.50
N ASN A 43 -1.70 0.98 7.14
CA ASN A 43 -2.76 1.92 6.77
C ASN A 43 -2.12 3.26 6.47
N GLU A 44 -2.52 3.86 5.36
CA GLU A 44 -2.10 5.20 4.95
C GLU A 44 -3.33 6.02 4.56
N ASN A 45 -3.48 7.16 5.22
CA ASN A 45 -4.51 8.14 4.93
C ASN A 45 -3.85 9.41 4.40
N SER A 46 -4.20 9.83 3.21
CA SER A 46 -3.72 11.06 2.61
C SER A 46 -4.88 12.00 2.29
N GLU A 47 -4.71 13.26 2.65
CA GLU A 47 -5.61 14.33 2.29
C GLU A 47 -4.83 15.41 1.54
N ARG A 48 -5.35 15.87 0.41
CA ARG A 48 -4.83 17.01 -0.31
C ARG A 48 -5.95 18.00 -0.58
N SER A 49 -5.70 19.24 -0.28
CA SER A 49 -6.62 20.35 -0.46
C SER A 49 -5.94 21.43 -1.28
N ILE A 50 -6.46 21.70 -2.45
CA ILE A 50 -5.99 22.76 -3.34
C ILE A 50 -7.08 23.81 -3.45
N TYR A 51 -6.69 25.09 -3.30
CA TYR A 51 -7.55 26.23 -3.55
C TYR A 51 -6.85 27.26 -4.43
N ILE A 52 -7.54 27.71 -5.45
CA ILE A 52 -7.08 28.71 -6.41
C ILE A 52 -8.04 29.89 -6.35
N PRO A 53 -7.63 31.06 -5.80
CA PRO A 53 -8.44 32.25 -5.70
C PRO A 53 -8.87 32.81 -7.06
N SER A 54 -9.89 33.68 -7.05
CA SER A 54 -10.47 34.26 -8.25
C SER A 54 -9.55 35.24 -9.00
N ASP A 55 -8.53 35.76 -8.32
CA ASP A 55 -7.50 36.66 -8.89
C ASP A 55 -6.35 35.91 -9.58
N VAL A 56 -6.25 34.59 -9.36
CA VAL A 56 -5.29 33.72 -10.05
C VAL A 56 -5.82 33.34 -11.43
N TYR A 57 -5.25 33.92 -12.45
CA TYR A 57 -5.74 33.91 -13.80
C TYR A 57 -4.94 33.01 -14.74
N PHE A 58 -5.48 31.84 -15.10
CA PHE A 58 -4.82 30.91 -16.03
C PHE A 58 -5.46 30.88 -17.44
N ASP A 59 -6.79 31.01 -17.54
CA ASP A 59 -7.55 30.65 -18.76
C ASP A 59 -8.73 31.58 -19.10
N GLN A 60 -8.60 32.86 -18.85
CA GLN A 60 -9.65 33.87 -19.03
C GLN A 60 -10.89 33.73 -18.13
N LYS A 61 -10.91 32.77 -17.21
CA LYS A 61 -11.97 32.61 -16.22
C LYS A 61 -11.51 33.10 -14.85
N ARG A 62 -12.07 34.20 -14.39
CA ARG A 62 -11.85 34.72 -13.04
C ARG A 62 -12.79 34.03 -12.04
N LEU A 63 -12.59 32.76 -11.84
CA LEU A 63 -13.39 31.96 -10.90
C LEU A 63 -12.50 31.28 -9.90
N SER A 64 -12.79 31.50 -8.63
CA SER A 64 -12.22 30.67 -7.57
C SER A 64 -12.59 29.21 -7.78
N ARG A 65 -11.67 28.32 -7.50
CA ARG A 65 -11.86 26.87 -7.63
C ARG A 65 -10.99 26.12 -6.66
N GLY A 66 -11.45 24.96 -6.29
CA GLY A 66 -10.69 24.08 -5.40
C GLY A 66 -11.00 22.61 -5.63
N ASN A 67 -10.21 21.78 -4.99
CA ASN A 67 -10.39 20.34 -4.94
C ASN A 67 -9.92 19.83 -3.58
N ILE A 68 -10.72 18.97 -2.96
CA ILE A 68 -10.34 18.22 -1.78
C ILE A 68 -10.34 16.75 -2.17
N THR A 69 -9.22 16.07 -1.92
CA THR A 69 -9.05 14.65 -2.20
C THR A 69 -8.65 13.94 -0.91
N ARG A 70 -9.34 12.85 -0.57
CA ARG A 70 -8.99 11.94 0.52
C ARG A 70 -8.80 10.54 -0.03
N ASN A 71 -7.68 9.93 0.30
CA ASN A 71 -7.37 8.57 -0.09
C ASN A 71 -7.01 7.76 1.16
N GLU A 72 -7.56 6.55 1.21
CA GLU A 72 -7.23 5.56 2.23
C GLU A 72 -6.68 4.32 1.55
N ARG A 73 -5.57 3.83 2.05
CA ARG A 73 -4.94 2.61 1.58
C ARG A 73 -4.66 1.68 2.75
N TYR A 74 -5.10 0.44 2.60
CA TYR A 74 -4.86 -0.64 3.55
C TYR A 74 -4.11 -1.76 2.87
N ASN A 75 -3.02 -2.20 3.48
CA ASN A 75 -2.28 -3.36 3.03
C ASN A 75 -2.19 -4.35 4.19
N THR A 76 -2.59 -5.59 3.95
CA THR A 76 -2.47 -6.68 4.92
C THR A 76 -1.67 -7.81 4.30
N THR A 77 -0.66 -8.27 5.02
CA THR A 77 0.19 -9.40 4.65
C THR A 77 0.07 -10.47 5.71
N LEU A 78 -0.20 -11.69 5.29
CA LEU A 78 -0.16 -12.89 6.13
C LEU A 78 0.71 -13.92 5.43
N GLU A 79 1.76 -14.39 6.10
CA GLU A 79 2.62 -15.43 5.57
C GLU A 79 2.86 -16.51 6.62
N GLY A 80 2.89 -17.74 6.17
CA GLY A 80 3.28 -18.88 6.99
C GLY A 80 4.25 -19.75 6.22
N THR A 81 5.36 -20.13 6.86
CA THR A 81 6.35 -21.05 6.29
C THR A 81 6.73 -22.13 7.29
N ILE A 82 7.02 -23.31 6.77
CA ILE A 82 7.64 -24.41 7.51
C ILE A 82 8.97 -24.70 6.85
N ASN A 83 10.04 -24.59 7.60
CA ASN A 83 11.40 -24.84 7.17
C ASN A 83 11.90 -26.13 7.81
N PHE A 84 12.43 -27.00 7.00
CA PHE A 84 13.04 -28.26 7.38
C PHE A 84 14.50 -28.22 6.98
N ASN A 85 15.40 -28.56 7.92
CA ASN A 85 16.82 -28.68 7.68
C ASN A 85 17.33 -29.91 8.41
N LYS A 86 18.00 -30.82 7.72
CA LYS A 86 18.60 -31.98 8.34
C LYS A 86 19.75 -32.55 7.52
N ASP A 87 20.84 -32.82 8.18
CA ASP A 87 21.88 -33.68 7.68
C ASP A 87 21.62 -35.12 8.21
N PHE A 88 21.30 -36.02 7.28
CA PHE A 88 20.98 -37.41 7.56
C PHE A 88 22.24 -38.25 7.75
N SER A 89 23.31 -37.84 7.07
CA SER A 89 24.64 -38.42 7.17
C SER A 89 25.70 -37.41 6.68
N SER A 90 26.96 -37.74 6.83
CA SER A 90 28.07 -36.97 6.24
C SER A 90 28.01 -36.93 4.70
N ALA A 91 27.22 -37.79 4.07
CA ALA A 91 27.08 -37.88 2.62
C ALA A 91 25.77 -37.28 2.10
N PHE A 92 24.77 -36.99 2.97
CA PHE A 92 23.45 -36.55 2.52
C PHE A 92 22.79 -35.58 3.52
N GLY A 93 22.45 -34.40 3.03
CA GLY A 93 21.67 -33.39 3.72
C GLY A 93 20.51 -32.86 2.86
N MET A 94 19.48 -32.35 3.53
CA MET A 94 18.28 -31.79 2.89
C MET A 94 17.84 -30.52 3.60
N ASP A 95 17.56 -29.49 2.79
CA ASP A 95 16.83 -28.28 3.20
C ASP A 95 15.52 -28.24 2.40
N ALA A 96 14.42 -27.98 3.09
CA ALA A 96 13.15 -27.81 2.42
C ALA A 96 12.36 -26.65 3.07
N VAL A 97 11.58 -25.95 2.28
CA VAL A 97 10.63 -24.96 2.77
C VAL A 97 9.32 -25.13 2.01
N VAL A 98 8.23 -25.08 2.76
CA VAL A 98 6.88 -24.91 2.21
C VAL A 98 6.27 -23.67 2.84
N GLY A 99 5.48 -22.94 2.05
CA GLY A 99 4.88 -21.73 2.57
C GLY A 99 3.64 -21.32 1.79
N MET A 100 2.86 -20.48 2.46
CA MET A 100 1.71 -19.80 1.88
C MET A 100 1.69 -18.34 2.31
N GLY A 101 1.14 -17.50 1.43
CA GLY A 101 0.97 -16.08 1.69
C GLY A 101 -0.38 -15.59 1.19
N ARG A 102 -0.91 -14.60 1.89
CA ARG A 102 -2.09 -13.83 1.51
C ARG A 102 -1.77 -12.35 1.62
N TYR A 103 -1.99 -11.62 0.55
CA TYR A 103 -1.73 -10.19 0.44
C TYR A 103 -3.02 -9.51 0.01
N LEU A 104 -3.54 -8.64 0.84
CA LEU A 104 -4.73 -7.85 0.57
C LEU A 104 -4.32 -6.38 0.45
N ASN A 105 -4.65 -5.76 -0.68
CA ASN A 105 -4.50 -4.33 -0.89
C ASN A 105 -5.88 -3.74 -1.13
N LYS A 106 -6.22 -2.70 -0.37
CA LYS A 106 -7.49 -2.00 -0.49
C LYS A 106 -7.23 -0.51 -0.60
N TYR A 107 -7.89 0.11 -1.55
CA TYR A 107 -7.81 1.53 -1.80
C TYR A 107 -9.21 2.12 -1.90
N THR A 108 -9.42 3.24 -1.22
CA THR A 108 -10.63 4.04 -1.32
C THR A 108 -10.23 5.49 -1.53
N GLY A 109 -10.79 6.12 -2.54
CA GLY A 109 -10.59 7.54 -2.84
C GLY A 109 -11.90 8.29 -2.86
N LEU A 110 -11.90 9.49 -2.31
CA LEU A 110 -12.98 10.46 -2.39
C LEU A 110 -12.40 11.80 -2.83
N SER A 111 -13.03 12.46 -3.80
CA SER A 111 -12.65 13.79 -4.21
C SER A 111 -13.88 14.67 -4.42
N VAL A 112 -13.73 15.95 -4.12
CA VAL A 112 -14.75 16.95 -4.41
C VAL A 112 -14.07 18.16 -5.03
N GLY A 113 -14.33 18.37 -6.33
CA GLY A 113 -13.99 19.59 -7.02
C GLY A 113 -15.14 20.59 -6.90
N TYR A 114 -14.84 21.88 -6.89
CA TYR A 114 -15.85 22.94 -6.85
C TYR A 114 -15.33 24.23 -7.47
N ASN A 115 -16.25 25.13 -7.80
CA ASN A 115 -15.91 26.46 -8.32
C ASN A 115 -16.88 27.53 -7.81
N LYS A 116 -16.54 28.81 -8.02
CA LYS A 116 -17.33 29.97 -7.61
C LYS A 116 -17.61 30.02 -6.11
N ILE A 117 -16.59 29.96 -5.31
CA ILE A 117 -16.70 30.14 -3.86
C ILE A 117 -16.08 31.50 -3.48
N ASN A 118 -16.59 32.11 -2.42
CA ASN A 118 -16.01 33.33 -1.89
C ASN A 118 -14.58 33.08 -1.41
N ASP A 119 -13.60 33.92 -1.85
CA ASP A 119 -12.17 33.75 -1.53
C ASP A 119 -11.86 33.78 -0.04
N VAL A 120 -12.73 34.42 0.78
CA VAL A 120 -12.60 34.43 2.24
C VAL A 120 -12.95 33.05 2.86
N ILE A 121 -13.89 32.32 2.23
CA ILE A 121 -14.33 30.99 2.69
C ILE A 121 -13.35 29.91 2.23
N GLY A 122 -12.92 29.98 0.96
CA GLY A 122 -11.97 29.03 0.38
C GLY A 122 -12.42 27.57 0.54
N ASN A 123 -11.54 26.71 1.04
CA ASN A 123 -11.78 25.29 1.27
C ASN A 123 -12.56 24.96 2.56
N ASP A 124 -12.84 25.96 3.42
CA ASP A 124 -13.40 25.70 4.76
C ASP A 124 -14.88 25.30 4.71
N ASN A 125 -15.64 25.76 3.71
CA ASN A 125 -17.03 25.38 3.52
C ASN A 125 -17.39 25.24 2.04
N ILE A 126 -17.13 24.09 1.45
CA ILE A 126 -17.45 23.82 0.03
C ILE A 126 -18.96 23.88 -0.28
N GLY A 127 -19.82 23.70 0.73
CA GLY A 127 -21.25 23.85 0.57
C GLY A 127 -21.71 25.27 0.26
N ALA A 128 -20.85 26.28 0.44
CA ALA A 128 -21.10 27.68 0.07
C ALA A 128 -20.69 28.00 -1.37
N ALA A 129 -20.27 27.02 -2.16
CA ALA A 129 -19.97 27.23 -3.58
C ALA A 129 -21.26 27.54 -4.35
N GLU A 130 -21.21 28.62 -5.13
CA GLU A 130 -22.32 29.05 -6.00
C GLU A 130 -22.26 28.40 -7.38
N GLY A 131 -21.18 27.70 -7.69
CA GLY A 131 -20.97 27.02 -8.96
C GLY A 131 -21.15 25.51 -8.84
N ASP A 132 -20.46 24.78 -9.73
CA ASP A 132 -20.56 23.34 -9.77
C ASP A 132 -19.82 22.70 -8.62
N ILE A 133 -20.41 21.69 -8.01
CA ILE A 133 -19.77 20.77 -7.08
C ILE A 133 -19.67 19.41 -7.77
N MET A 134 -18.45 18.93 -7.93
CA MET A 134 -18.11 17.73 -8.70
C MET A 134 -17.55 16.64 -7.77
N PRO A 135 -18.40 15.80 -7.19
CA PRO A 135 -17.94 14.67 -6.37
C PRO A 135 -17.40 13.56 -7.25
N GLY A 136 -16.37 12.88 -6.75
CA GLY A 136 -15.81 11.68 -7.36
C GLY A 136 -15.42 10.67 -6.28
N SER A 137 -15.55 9.40 -6.60
CA SER A 137 -15.11 8.31 -5.71
C SER A 137 -14.46 7.21 -6.51
N SER A 138 -13.53 6.51 -5.86
CA SER A 138 -12.87 5.33 -6.41
C SER A 138 -12.70 4.27 -5.33
N HIS A 139 -12.80 3.02 -5.73
CA HIS A 139 -12.58 1.88 -4.87
C HIS A 139 -11.85 0.81 -5.67
N ALA A 140 -10.83 0.22 -5.07
CA ALA A 140 -10.12 -0.93 -5.62
C ALA A 140 -9.74 -1.88 -4.49
N GLU A 141 -9.86 -3.16 -4.77
CA GLU A 141 -9.42 -4.22 -3.87
C GLU A 141 -8.70 -5.27 -4.71
N ASP A 142 -7.52 -5.68 -4.26
CA ASP A 142 -6.69 -6.71 -4.88
C ASP A 142 -6.26 -7.71 -3.80
N GLU A 143 -6.58 -8.97 -4.00
CA GLU A 143 -6.16 -10.04 -3.12
C GLU A 143 -5.28 -11.02 -3.89
N LYS A 144 -4.08 -11.27 -3.39
CA LYS A 144 -3.15 -12.27 -3.93
C LYS A 144 -2.92 -13.37 -2.91
N ARG A 145 -2.97 -14.60 -3.39
CA ARG A 145 -2.63 -15.80 -2.61
C ARG A 145 -1.49 -16.51 -3.29
N SER A 146 -0.48 -16.86 -2.52
CA SER A 146 0.66 -17.63 -3.00
C SER A 146 0.86 -18.90 -2.19
N GLN A 147 1.30 -19.93 -2.87
CA GLN A 147 1.78 -21.19 -2.27
C GLN A 147 3.10 -21.53 -2.93
N PHE A 148 4.07 -21.93 -2.14
CA PHE A 148 5.37 -22.30 -2.68
C PHE A 148 6.00 -23.44 -1.89
N ALA A 149 6.83 -24.18 -2.58
CA ALA A 149 7.69 -25.19 -2.00
C ALA A 149 9.05 -25.15 -2.69
N ARG A 150 10.10 -25.38 -1.92
CA ARG A 150 11.48 -25.52 -2.41
C ARG A 150 12.15 -26.63 -1.63
N ALA A 151 12.92 -27.44 -2.33
CA ALA A 151 13.79 -28.43 -1.70
C ALA A 151 15.20 -28.32 -2.30
N THR A 152 16.19 -28.47 -1.47
CA THR A 152 17.62 -28.51 -1.83
C THR A 152 18.23 -29.75 -1.18
N PHE A 153 18.85 -30.57 -1.99
CA PHE A 153 19.54 -31.78 -1.58
C PHE A 153 21.04 -31.59 -1.73
N ARG A 154 21.80 -31.96 -0.71
CA ARG A 154 23.26 -31.93 -0.71
C ARG A 154 23.78 -33.35 -0.66
N PHE A 155 24.69 -33.69 -1.55
CA PHE A 155 25.31 -35.01 -1.62
C PHE A 155 26.84 -34.87 -1.56
N PHE A 156 27.47 -35.59 -0.63
CA PHE A 156 28.93 -35.69 -0.46
C PHE A 156 29.64 -34.34 -0.37
N ASP A 157 28.98 -33.29 0.11
CA ASP A 157 29.46 -31.90 0.15
C ASP A 157 29.97 -31.37 -1.21
N ARG A 158 29.59 -32.02 -2.30
CA ARG A 158 30.05 -31.68 -3.66
C ARG A 158 28.90 -31.41 -4.64
N TYR A 159 27.78 -32.10 -4.50
CA TYR A 159 26.66 -31.98 -5.43
C TYR A 159 25.47 -31.36 -4.74
N ILE A 160 24.90 -30.33 -5.33
CA ILE A 160 23.71 -29.65 -4.83
C ILE A 160 22.66 -29.67 -5.92
N ILE A 161 21.48 -30.21 -5.60
CA ILE A 161 20.32 -30.23 -6.48
C ILE A 161 19.20 -29.43 -5.81
N SER A 162 18.66 -28.42 -6.48
CA SER A 162 17.56 -27.61 -5.97
C SER A 162 16.40 -27.61 -6.94
N GLY A 163 15.18 -27.72 -6.40
CA GLY A 163 13.93 -27.56 -7.13
C GLY A 163 12.97 -26.65 -6.39
N SER A 164 12.18 -25.86 -7.11
CA SER A 164 11.15 -25.00 -6.53
C SER A 164 9.88 -25.03 -7.37
N LEU A 165 8.73 -24.92 -6.69
CA LEU A 165 7.40 -24.79 -7.27
C LEU A 165 6.70 -23.61 -6.60
N ARG A 166 6.01 -22.77 -7.39
CA ARG A 166 5.19 -21.68 -6.88
C ARG A 166 3.89 -21.61 -7.67
N ARG A 167 2.80 -21.39 -6.94
CA ARG A 167 1.49 -21.08 -7.49
C ARG A 167 1.00 -19.77 -6.90
N ASP A 168 0.64 -18.84 -7.77
CA ASP A 168 0.04 -17.56 -7.41
C ASP A 168 -1.39 -17.54 -8.00
N GLY A 169 -2.33 -16.95 -7.25
CA GLY A 169 -3.71 -16.71 -7.64
C GLY A 169 -4.18 -15.35 -7.15
N THR A 170 -5.10 -14.75 -7.86
CA THR A 170 -5.82 -13.50 -7.55
C THR A 170 -7.30 -13.79 -7.47
#